data_e460f92ee4534c71a316514570473d25
#
_entry.id   e460f92ee4534c71a316514570473d25
#
_cell.length_a   1.000
_cell.length_b   1.000
_cell.length_c   1.000
_cell.angle_alpha   90.00
_cell.angle_beta   90.00
_cell.angle_gamma   90.00
#
_symmetry.space_group_name_H-M   'P 1'
#
loop_
_entity.id
_entity.type
_entity.pdbx_description
1 polymer ?
#
loop_
_entity_poly.entity_id
_entity_poly.type
_entity_poly.pdbx_seq_one_letter_code
_entity_poly.pdbx_strand_id
1 'polypeptide(L)'
;MAEGGLTADEVAQRENSASGTTFRLMRACVVLGLLTADTEGRFHSTPLLETLRKDAPGSLRALALATTLPGQWLAWNEFSASVRAGRSQAVVLGTDFFDYLEKHPSEARDFSEGLTSTTSLWTSDAAQVIDTTGVRLAVDIGGANGSLLHLLLEGNPSLCGIVFDRPNIVDRAAAETAQKGLTERTEVVGGDFFQSVPSADLYLLKMILHDWDDERCVKILKNCRAAMTPGGRITVVEMIVGELSDPGPAALMDMNMLAAVPGQERSLTEYDALLSAAGLRRTAVLPTSSAQSVIEAVAA
;
A
#
# COMPACT_ATOMS: atom_id res chain seq x y z
N MET A 1 -22.41 16.43 0.88
CA MET A 1 -23.33 17.55 1.18
C MET A 1 -24.47 17.47 0.18
N ALA A 2 -25.71 17.76 0.62
CA ALA A 2 -26.87 17.63 -0.26
C ALA A 2 -26.85 18.66 -1.40
N GLU A 3 -27.60 18.40 -2.48
CA GLU A 3 -27.90 19.41 -3.50
C GLU A 3 -28.45 20.66 -2.81
N GLY A 4 -27.86 21.83 -3.03
CA GLY A 4 -28.27 23.11 -2.45
C GLY A 4 -27.36 23.68 -1.35
N GLY A 5 -26.27 23.01 -0.98
CA GLY A 5 -25.35 23.47 0.06
C GLY A 5 -25.92 23.37 1.48
N LEU A 6 -25.08 23.61 2.50
CA LEU A 6 -25.48 23.61 3.92
C LEU A 6 -24.85 24.81 4.64
N THR A 7 -25.58 25.39 5.59
CA THR A 7 -24.98 26.34 6.53
C THR A 7 -24.15 25.60 7.60
N ALA A 8 -23.28 26.32 8.28
CA ALA A 8 -22.50 25.75 9.39
C ALA A 8 -23.39 25.28 10.55
N ASP A 9 -24.52 25.92 10.78
CA ASP A 9 -25.49 25.53 11.80
C ASP A 9 -26.18 24.18 11.44
N GLU A 10 -26.56 24.03 10.18
CA GLU A 10 -27.14 22.75 9.68
C GLU A 10 -26.12 21.59 9.79
N VAL A 11 -24.86 21.84 9.49
CA VAL A 11 -23.78 20.83 9.66
C VAL A 11 -23.55 20.55 11.15
N ALA A 12 -23.43 21.58 11.98
CA ALA A 12 -23.22 21.43 13.41
C ALA A 12 -24.33 20.62 14.10
N GLN A 13 -25.59 20.84 13.69
CA GLN A 13 -26.73 20.08 14.21
C GLN A 13 -26.61 18.59 13.83
N ARG A 14 -26.21 18.25 12.58
CA ARG A 14 -26.06 16.87 12.12
C ARG A 14 -24.90 16.13 12.79
N GLU A 15 -23.81 16.83 13.01
CA GLU A 15 -22.58 16.28 13.58
C GLU A 15 -22.51 16.40 15.11
N ASN A 16 -23.55 16.91 15.75
CA ASN A 16 -23.59 17.20 17.20
C ASN A 16 -22.37 18.01 17.67
N SER A 17 -22.06 19.08 16.95
CA SER A 17 -20.90 19.95 17.18
C SER A 17 -21.33 21.39 17.43
N ALA A 18 -20.39 22.25 17.89
CA ALA A 18 -20.67 23.66 18.14
C ALA A 18 -20.62 24.47 16.83
N SER A 19 -21.70 25.20 16.49
CA SER A 19 -21.83 25.98 15.25
C SER A 19 -20.65 26.91 14.96
N GLY A 20 -20.20 27.67 15.99
CA GLY A 20 -19.10 28.62 15.80
C GLY A 20 -17.78 27.97 15.40
N THR A 21 -17.43 26.81 15.97
CA THR A 21 -16.21 26.07 15.61
C THR A 21 -16.37 25.32 14.30
N THR A 22 -17.56 24.80 14.03
CA THR A 22 -17.92 24.18 12.73
C THR A 22 -17.78 25.20 11.60
N PHE A 23 -18.29 26.43 11.77
CA PHE A 23 -18.10 27.51 10.80
C PHE A 23 -16.61 27.81 10.54
N ARG A 24 -15.80 27.87 11.61
CA ARG A 24 -14.35 28.13 11.47
C ARG A 24 -13.67 27.01 10.65
N LEU A 25 -14.01 25.75 10.91
CA LEU A 25 -13.50 24.60 10.16
C LEU A 25 -13.92 24.67 8.68
N MET A 26 -15.22 24.89 8.43
CA MET A 26 -15.74 24.95 7.06
C MET A 26 -15.12 26.11 6.27
N ARG A 27 -14.89 27.25 6.91
CA ARG A 27 -14.17 28.39 6.31
C ARG A 27 -12.72 28.02 5.96
N ALA A 28 -12.02 27.25 6.80
CA ALA A 28 -10.68 26.74 6.48
C ALA A 28 -10.72 25.78 5.29
N CYS A 29 -11.73 24.91 5.21
CA CYS A 29 -11.94 24.02 4.08
C CYS A 29 -12.17 24.76 2.75
N VAL A 30 -12.74 25.98 2.78
CA VAL A 30 -12.84 26.82 1.57
C VAL A 30 -11.45 27.24 1.09
N VAL A 31 -10.56 27.63 1.98
CA VAL A 31 -9.16 27.98 1.63
C VAL A 31 -8.42 26.80 1.04
N LEU A 32 -8.69 25.60 1.53
CA LEU A 32 -8.10 24.34 1.02
C LEU A 32 -8.75 23.83 -0.28
N GLY A 33 -9.78 24.52 -0.80
CA GLY A 33 -10.48 24.08 -2.01
C GLY A 33 -11.40 22.87 -1.82
N LEU A 34 -11.62 22.45 -0.58
CA LEU A 34 -12.54 21.34 -0.25
C LEU A 34 -14.00 21.79 -0.32
N LEU A 35 -14.27 23.06 -0.02
CA LEU A 35 -15.58 23.68 -0.06
C LEU A 35 -15.55 24.97 -0.89
N THR A 36 -16.73 25.38 -1.38
CA THR A 36 -17.01 26.75 -1.80
C THR A 36 -18.08 27.35 -0.90
N ALA A 37 -18.17 28.66 -0.83
CA ALA A 37 -19.22 29.36 -0.08
C ALA A 37 -19.92 30.35 -1.01
N ASP A 38 -21.26 30.47 -0.88
CA ASP A 38 -22.05 31.47 -1.58
C ASP A 38 -22.28 32.74 -0.73
N THR A 39 -22.98 33.69 -1.33
CA THR A 39 -23.31 34.99 -0.67
C THR A 39 -24.37 34.86 0.42
N GLU A 40 -25.08 33.74 0.50
CA GLU A 40 -26.08 33.41 1.51
C GLU A 40 -25.46 32.70 2.73
N GLY A 41 -24.13 32.44 2.71
CA GLY A 41 -23.43 31.77 3.79
C GLY A 41 -23.60 30.25 3.78
N ARG A 42 -24.01 29.66 2.65
CA ARG A 42 -24.07 28.22 2.46
C ARG A 42 -22.77 27.71 1.87
N PHE A 43 -22.35 26.53 2.30
CA PHE A 43 -21.15 25.85 1.85
C PHE A 43 -21.52 24.71 0.91
N HIS A 44 -20.79 24.58 -0.19
CA HIS A 44 -21.01 23.58 -1.21
C HIS A 44 -19.78 22.69 -1.34
N SER A 45 -20.01 21.42 -1.65
CA SER A 45 -18.96 20.45 -1.93
C SER A 45 -18.22 20.78 -3.22
N THR A 46 -16.94 20.45 -3.27
CA THR A 46 -16.14 20.49 -4.49
C THR A 46 -15.82 19.05 -4.95
N PRO A 47 -15.38 18.84 -6.21
CA PRO A 47 -14.90 17.53 -6.64
C PRO A 47 -13.79 16.96 -5.74
N LEU A 48 -12.96 17.83 -5.15
CA LEU A 48 -11.92 17.39 -4.20
C LEU A 48 -12.54 16.83 -2.91
N LEU A 49 -13.56 17.50 -2.32
CA LEU A 49 -14.23 16.95 -1.15
C LEU A 49 -14.99 15.65 -1.45
N GLU A 50 -15.57 15.53 -2.66
CA GLU A 50 -16.29 14.33 -3.06
C GLU A 50 -15.39 13.07 -3.02
N THR A 51 -14.06 13.21 -3.22
CA THR A 51 -13.12 12.08 -3.08
C THR A 51 -13.04 11.52 -1.66
N LEU A 52 -13.50 12.27 -0.65
CA LEU A 52 -13.50 11.84 0.76
C LEU A 52 -14.84 11.21 1.20
N ARG A 53 -15.81 11.07 0.29
CA ARG A 53 -17.05 10.36 0.61
C ARG A 53 -16.80 8.86 0.72
N LYS A 54 -17.42 8.23 1.71
CA LYS A 54 -17.28 6.79 1.97
C LYS A 54 -17.71 5.93 0.77
N ASP A 55 -18.74 6.38 0.06
CA ASP A 55 -19.42 5.68 -1.05
C ASP A 55 -18.95 6.14 -2.44
N ALA A 56 -17.95 7.02 -2.51
CA ALA A 56 -17.40 7.46 -3.79
C ALA A 56 -16.54 6.35 -4.42
N PRO A 57 -16.65 6.11 -5.73
CA PRO A 57 -15.71 5.25 -6.45
C PRO A 57 -14.28 5.80 -6.28
N GLY A 58 -13.34 4.97 -5.84
CA GLY A 58 -11.95 5.41 -5.57
C GLY A 58 -11.84 6.36 -4.38
N SER A 59 -12.71 6.24 -3.38
CA SER A 59 -12.69 7.08 -2.17
C SER A 59 -11.31 7.08 -1.49
N LEU A 60 -10.79 8.27 -1.22
CA LEU A 60 -9.56 8.50 -0.47
C LEU A 60 -9.80 8.72 1.03
N ARG A 61 -11.06 8.54 1.50
CA ARG A 61 -11.41 8.78 2.90
C ARG A 61 -10.62 7.90 3.86
N ALA A 62 -10.51 6.61 3.56
CA ALA A 62 -9.77 5.67 4.40
C ALA A 62 -8.27 6.01 4.45
N LEU A 63 -7.67 6.45 3.34
CA LEU A 63 -6.31 6.96 3.31
C LEU A 63 -6.14 8.21 4.21
N ALA A 64 -7.03 9.19 4.07
CA ALA A 64 -6.98 10.41 4.88
C ALA A 64 -7.08 10.11 6.40
N LEU A 65 -7.87 9.11 6.78
CA LEU A 65 -7.95 8.65 8.17
C LEU A 65 -6.67 7.91 8.59
N ALA A 66 -6.16 7.02 7.74
CA ALA A 66 -4.96 6.22 8.03
C ALA A 66 -3.73 7.11 8.26
N THR A 67 -3.56 8.20 7.49
CA THR A 67 -2.44 9.14 7.65
C THR A 67 -2.48 9.95 8.95
N THR A 68 -3.63 9.98 9.63
CA THR A 68 -3.81 10.70 10.90
C THR A 68 -3.88 9.78 12.13
N LEU A 69 -3.64 8.48 11.96
CA LEU A 69 -3.61 7.52 13.07
C LEU A 69 -2.50 7.87 14.08
N PRO A 70 -2.71 7.60 15.39
CA PRO A 70 -1.72 7.88 16.43
C PRO A 70 -0.34 7.32 16.12
N GLY A 71 -0.23 6.09 15.66
CA GLY A 71 1.05 5.47 15.31
C GLY A 71 1.79 6.19 14.18
N GLN A 72 1.08 6.63 13.14
CA GLN A 72 1.63 7.44 12.06
C GLN A 72 2.08 8.80 12.56
N TRP A 73 1.24 9.47 13.33
CA TRP A 73 1.52 10.80 13.86
C TRP A 73 2.73 10.82 14.80
N LEU A 74 2.86 9.82 15.66
CA LEU A 74 4.01 9.67 16.56
C LEU A 74 5.30 9.46 15.76
N ALA A 75 5.29 8.64 14.71
CA ALA A 75 6.45 8.42 13.84
C ALA A 75 6.89 9.73 13.16
N TRP A 76 5.95 10.49 12.60
CA TRP A 76 6.23 11.78 11.98
C TRP A 76 6.68 12.85 12.96
N ASN A 77 6.24 12.85 14.20
CA ASN A 77 6.73 13.76 15.24
C ASN A 77 8.25 13.63 15.47
N GLU A 78 8.80 12.44 15.30
CA GLU A 78 10.23 12.16 15.44
C GLU A 78 11.01 12.25 14.11
N PHE A 79 10.41 12.73 13.03
CA PHE A 79 11.02 12.80 11.70
C PHE A 79 12.39 13.50 11.69
N SER A 80 12.53 14.61 12.42
CA SER A 80 13.82 15.31 12.56
C SER A 80 14.90 14.45 13.20
N ALA A 81 14.55 13.59 14.15
CA ALA A 81 15.46 12.63 14.76
C ALA A 81 15.83 11.51 13.79
N SER A 82 14.85 11.04 12.99
CA SER A 82 15.10 10.05 11.92
C SER A 82 16.12 10.56 10.89
N VAL A 83 15.95 11.79 10.42
CA VAL A 83 16.89 12.44 9.48
C VAL A 83 18.31 12.53 10.06
N ARG A 84 18.45 12.91 11.35
CA ARG A 84 19.76 12.99 12.01
C ARG A 84 20.41 11.63 12.24
N ALA A 85 19.62 10.61 12.54
CA ALA A 85 20.09 9.26 12.84
C ALA A 85 20.31 8.41 11.58
N GLY A 86 19.83 8.86 10.41
CA GLY A 86 19.87 8.10 9.15
C GLY A 86 19.01 6.83 9.16
N ARG A 87 17.98 6.79 10.01
CA ARG A 87 17.04 5.65 10.14
C ARG A 87 15.78 6.08 10.85
N SER A 88 14.67 5.35 10.62
CA SER A 88 13.43 5.61 11.36
C SER A 88 13.63 5.48 12.87
N GLN A 89 12.91 6.31 13.62
CA GLN A 89 12.90 6.27 15.08
C GLN A 89 11.67 5.47 15.58
N ALA A 90 11.41 4.31 14.99
CA ALA A 90 10.33 3.40 15.40
C ALA A 90 10.36 3.08 16.92
N VAL A 91 11.51 3.31 17.58
CA VAL A 91 11.67 3.26 19.03
C VAL A 91 10.65 4.12 19.80
N VAL A 92 10.13 5.19 19.18
CA VAL A 92 9.06 6.03 19.78
C VAL A 92 7.78 5.23 20.01
N LEU A 93 7.52 4.24 19.16
CA LEU A 93 6.40 3.31 19.31
C LEU A 93 6.70 2.18 20.30
N GLY A 94 7.93 2.10 20.82
CA GLY A 94 8.41 1.03 21.71
C GLY A 94 8.64 -0.31 21.00
N THR A 95 8.40 -0.38 19.70
CA THR A 95 8.55 -1.55 18.82
C THR A 95 8.58 -1.10 17.37
N ASP A 96 8.76 -1.99 16.39
CA ASP A 96 8.59 -1.64 14.99
C ASP A 96 7.11 -1.32 14.66
N PHE A 97 6.89 -0.67 13.52
CA PHE A 97 5.56 -0.17 13.15
C PHE A 97 4.53 -1.28 12.97
N PHE A 98 4.90 -2.41 12.40
CA PHE A 98 3.98 -3.52 12.19
C PHE A 98 3.65 -4.26 13.49
N ASP A 99 4.61 -4.40 14.40
CA ASP A 99 4.38 -4.95 15.74
C ASP A 99 3.54 -3.98 16.60
N TYR A 100 3.68 -2.66 16.38
CA TYR A 100 2.79 -1.68 17.00
C TYR A 100 1.35 -1.89 16.52
N LEU A 101 1.13 -2.01 15.22
CA LEU A 101 -0.20 -2.26 14.64
C LEU A 101 -0.81 -3.57 15.16
N GLU A 102 -0.02 -4.62 15.34
CA GLU A 102 -0.50 -5.89 15.93
C GLU A 102 -1.06 -5.70 17.34
N LYS A 103 -0.47 -4.82 18.13
CA LYS A 103 -0.93 -4.46 19.48
C LYS A 103 -2.10 -3.46 19.50
N HIS A 104 -2.41 -2.85 18.34
CA HIS A 104 -3.46 -1.84 18.18
C HIS A 104 -4.44 -2.22 17.03
N PRO A 105 -5.31 -3.24 17.23
CA PRO A 105 -6.12 -3.82 16.15
C PRO A 105 -7.07 -2.84 15.44
N SER A 106 -7.54 -1.78 16.13
CA SER A 106 -8.35 -0.74 15.49
C SER A 106 -7.55 0.09 14.50
N GLU A 107 -6.34 0.52 14.88
CA GLU A 107 -5.45 1.25 13.99
C GLU A 107 -4.97 0.38 12.82
N ALA A 108 -4.66 -0.91 13.10
CA ALA A 108 -4.29 -1.86 12.05
C ALA A 108 -5.38 -2.02 10.98
N ARG A 109 -6.66 -2.05 11.38
CA ARG A 109 -7.79 -2.10 10.46
C ARG A 109 -7.90 -0.84 9.62
N ASP A 110 -7.89 0.33 10.26
CA ASP A 110 -8.01 1.62 9.59
C ASP A 110 -6.82 1.87 8.64
N PHE A 111 -5.62 1.47 9.04
CA PHE A 111 -4.42 1.48 8.21
C PHE A 111 -4.56 0.57 6.98
N SER A 112 -5.00 -0.68 7.18
CA SER A 112 -5.22 -1.64 6.09
C SER A 112 -6.31 -1.17 5.11
N GLU A 113 -7.38 -0.56 5.61
CA GLU A 113 -8.43 0.02 4.76
C GLU A 113 -7.90 1.21 3.97
N GLY A 114 -7.07 2.06 4.58
CA GLY A 114 -6.39 3.18 3.93
C GLY A 114 -5.51 2.72 2.79
N LEU A 115 -4.65 1.74 3.03
CA LEU A 115 -3.80 1.13 2.00
C LEU A 115 -4.62 0.50 0.88
N THR A 116 -5.65 -0.27 1.21
CA THR A 116 -6.51 -0.93 0.21
C THR A 116 -7.20 0.08 -0.69
N SER A 117 -7.74 1.17 -0.14
CA SER A 117 -8.42 2.20 -0.93
C SER A 117 -7.48 2.94 -1.89
N THR A 118 -6.25 3.20 -1.45
CA THR A 118 -5.24 3.89 -2.26
C THR A 118 -4.66 2.98 -3.33
N THR A 119 -4.35 1.74 -2.96
CA THR A 119 -3.65 0.81 -3.85
C THR A 119 -4.56 0.06 -4.81
N SER A 120 -5.89 0.15 -4.67
CA SER A 120 -6.83 -0.56 -5.55
C SER A 120 -6.65 -0.23 -7.03
N LEU A 121 -6.54 1.07 -7.36
CA LEU A 121 -6.28 1.52 -8.74
C LEU A 121 -4.88 1.08 -9.20
N TRP A 122 -3.86 1.29 -8.38
CA TRP A 122 -2.49 0.90 -8.68
C TRP A 122 -2.34 -0.61 -8.85
N THR A 123 -3.07 -1.39 -8.05
CA THR A 123 -3.09 -2.85 -8.16
C THR A 123 -3.69 -3.30 -9.50
N SER A 124 -4.76 -2.63 -9.95
CA SER A 124 -5.35 -2.90 -11.26
C SER A 124 -4.38 -2.60 -12.40
N ASP A 125 -3.67 -1.45 -12.32
CA ASP A 125 -2.69 -1.06 -13.32
C ASP A 125 -1.51 -2.05 -13.38
N ALA A 126 -1.00 -2.49 -12.23
CA ALA A 126 0.06 -3.49 -12.18
C ALA A 126 -0.41 -4.84 -12.74
N ALA A 127 -1.63 -5.28 -12.42
CA ALA A 127 -2.16 -6.54 -12.92
C ALA A 127 -2.30 -6.57 -14.45
N GLN A 128 -2.51 -5.41 -15.10
CA GLN A 128 -2.63 -5.30 -16.57
C GLN A 128 -1.30 -5.54 -17.30
N VAL A 129 -0.15 -5.29 -16.65
CA VAL A 129 1.16 -5.40 -17.28
C VAL A 129 1.92 -6.67 -16.85
N ILE A 130 1.46 -7.38 -15.82
CA ILE A 130 2.05 -8.63 -15.37
C ILE A 130 1.59 -9.76 -16.29
N ASP A 131 2.51 -10.34 -17.06
CA ASP A 131 2.21 -11.51 -17.89
C ASP A 131 2.19 -12.78 -17.03
N THR A 132 1.09 -13.51 -17.06
CA THR A 132 0.93 -14.82 -16.38
C THR A 132 0.92 -16.01 -17.34
N THR A 133 1.30 -15.79 -18.60
CA THR A 133 1.34 -16.85 -19.60
C THR A 133 2.32 -17.96 -19.18
N GLY A 134 1.85 -19.21 -19.16
CA GLY A 134 2.62 -20.37 -18.75
C GLY A 134 2.86 -20.52 -17.25
N VAL A 135 2.40 -19.59 -16.43
CA VAL A 135 2.43 -19.68 -14.96
C VAL A 135 1.31 -20.59 -14.49
N ARG A 136 1.62 -21.59 -13.68
CA ARG A 136 0.63 -22.49 -13.07
C ARG A 136 0.29 -22.05 -11.65
N LEU A 137 1.30 -21.62 -10.89
CA LEU A 137 1.16 -21.21 -9.50
C LEU A 137 1.91 -19.90 -9.22
N ALA A 138 1.18 -18.91 -8.74
CA ALA A 138 1.72 -17.65 -8.25
C ALA A 138 1.60 -17.56 -6.72
N VAL A 139 2.61 -16.98 -6.05
CA VAL A 139 2.56 -16.66 -4.62
C VAL A 139 2.63 -15.15 -4.45
N ASP A 140 1.63 -14.59 -3.76
CA ASP A 140 1.57 -13.18 -3.37
C ASP A 140 2.19 -13.03 -1.97
N ILE A 141 3.44 -12.57 -1.92
CA ILE A 141 4.25 -12.47 -0.71
C ILE A 141 3.89 -11.19 0.04
N GLY A 142 3.42 -11.33 1.28
CA GLY A 142 2.84 -10.21 2.02
C GLY A 142 1.56 -9.71 1.35
N GLY A 143 0.78 -10.63 0.76
CA GLY A 143 -0.34 -10.34 -0.11
C GLY A 143 -1.55 -9.68 0.57
N ALA A 144 -1.54 -9.52 1.90
CA ALA A 144 -2.59 -8.93 2.71
C ALA A 144 -3.96 -9.54 2.41
N ASN A 145 -4.83 -8.85 1.67
CA ASN A 145 -6.14 -9.35 1.25
C ASN A 145 -6.13 -10.09 -0.10
N GLY A 146 -4.98 -10.26 -0.74
CA GLY A 146 -4.82 -10.97 -2.01
C GLY A 146 -5.23 -10.19 -3.26
N SER A 147 -5.39 -8.88 -3.18
CA SER A 147 -5.99 -8.08 -4.25
C SER A 147 -5.27 -8.19 -5.60
N LEU A 148 -3.93 -8.21 -5.62
CA LEU A 148 -3.16 -8.36 -6.85
C LEU A 148 -3.33 -9.77 -7.44
N LEU A 149 -3.14 -10.78 -6.62
CA LEU A 149 -3.29 -12.16 -7.03
C LEU A 149 -4.70 -12.45 -7.58
N HIS A 150 -5.75 -11.94 -6.90
CA HIS A 150 -7.12 -12.13 -7.35
C HIS A 150 -7.37 -11.56 -8.75
N LEU A 151 -6.87 -10.35 -9.07
CA LEU A 151 -6.98 -9.78 -10.41
C LEU A 151 -6.28 -10.64 -11.48
N LEU A 152 -5.10 -11.19 -11.16
CA LEU A 152 -4.39 -12.09 -12.07
C LEU A 152 -5.15 -13.40 -12.28
N LEU A 153 -5.77 -13.96 -11.23
CA LEU A 153 -6.60 -15.15 -11.31
C LEU A 153 -7.88 -14.90 -12.13
N GLU A 154 -8.49 -13.74 -12.00
CA GLU A 154 -9.66 -13.33 -12.81
C GLU A 154 -9.28 -13.23 -14.30
N GLY A 155 -8.08 -12.69 -14.61
CA GLY A 155 -7.56 -12.57 -15.98
C GLY A 155 -7.03 -13.86 -16.58
N ASN A 156 -6.67 -14.87 -15.76
CA ASN A 156 -6.12 -16.14 -16.22
C ASN A 156 -6.82 -17.34 -15.53
N PRO A 157 -7.79 -18.00 -16.18
CA PRO A 157 -8.53 -19.12 -15.60
C PRO A 157 -7.67 -20.37 -15.26
N SER A 158 -6.49 -20.52 -15.87
CA SER A 158 -5.58 -21.66 -15.61
C SER A 158 -4.61 -21.41 -14.47
N LEU A 159 -4.51 -20.17 -13.98
CA LEU A 159 -3.63 -19.79 -12.87
C LEU A 159 -4.24 -20.25 -11.54
N CYS A 160 -3.41 -20.83 -10.69
CA CYS A 160 -3.66 -21.01 -9.25
C CYS A 160 -2.78 -20.05 -8.47
N GLY A 161 -3.16 -19.78 -7.22
CA GLY A 161 -2.42 -18.84 -6.40
C GLY A 161 -2.38 -19.15 -4.92
N ILE A 162 -1.39 -18.60 -4.24
CA ILE A 162 -1.28 -18.62 -2.78
C ILE A 162 -1.16 -17.17 -2.30
N VAL A 163 -2.05 -16.74 -1.41
CA VAL A 163 -1.84 -15.54 -0.62
C VAL A 163 -1.03 -15.92 0.61
N PHE A 164 0.18 -15.39 0.72
CA PHE A 164 1.11 -15.71 1.81
C PHE A 164 1.37 -14.48 2.65
N ASP A 165 0.98 -14.51 3.93
CA ASP A 165 1.15 -13.39 4.86
C ASP A 165 1.25 -13.91 6.30
N ARG A 166 1.44 -13.02 7.27
CA ARG A 166 1.43 -13.37 8.71
C ARG A 166 0.13 -14.08 9.10
N PRO A 167 0.16 -15.03 10.04
CA PRO A 167 -1.03 -15.80 10.44
C PRO A 167 -2.22 -14.96 10.88
N ASN A 168 -1.98 -13.78 11.49
CA ASN A 168 -3.02 -12.86 11.94
C ASN A 168 -3.64 -11.99 10.81
N ILE A 169 -3.08 -12.05 9.60
CA ILE A 169 -3.55 -11.28 8.42
C ILE A 169 -4.39 -12.16 7.48
N VAL A 170 -4.07 -13.45 7.38
CA VAL A 170 -4.60 -14.37 6.37
C VAL A 170 -6.11 -14.61 6.44
N ASP A 171 -6.76 -14.45 7.60
CA ASP A 171 -8.21 -14.61 7.72
C ASP A 171 -8.98 -13.64 6.80
N ARG A 172 -8.45 -12.42 6.64
CA ARG A 172 -9.04 -11.43 5.73
C ARG A 172 -8.88 -11.85 4.27
N ALA A 173 -7.73 -12.38 3.88
CA ALA A 173 -7.50 -12.91 2.53
C ALA A 173 -8.46 -14.06 2.21
N ALA A 174 -8.72 -14.96 3.16
CA ALA A 174 -9.66 -16.05 2.98
C ALA A 174 -11.09 -15.55 2.73
N ALA A 175 -11.54 -14.55 3.49
CA ALA A 175 -12.85 -13.94 3.32
C ALA A 175 -13.00 -13.26 1.94
N GLU A 176 -12.03 -12.47 1.52
CA GLU A 176 -12.02 -11.81 0.19
C GLU A 176 -11.98 -12.82 -0.95
N THR A 177 -11.16 -13.87 -0.84
CA THR A 177 -11.08 -14.98 -1.81
C THR A 177 -12.45 -15.66 -1.97
N ALA A 178 -13.13 -15.95 -0.87
CA ALA A 178 -14.46 -16.56 -0.90
C ALA A 178 -15.50 -15.62 -1.52
N GLN A 179 -15.48 -14.33 -1.19
CA GLN A 179 -16.39 -13.34 -1.75
C GLN A 179 -16.25 -13.21 -3.27
N LYS A 180 -15.03 -13.36 -3.78
CA LYS A 180 -14.73 -13.33 -5.23
C LYS A 180 -14.98 -14.67 -5.94
N GLY A 181 -15.33 -15.73 -5.22
CA GLY A 181 -15.55 -17.07 -5.80
C GLY A 181 -14.26 -17.74 -6.32
N LEU A 182 -13.11 -17.39 -5.75
CA LEU A 182 -11.78 -17.88 -6.17
C LEU A 182 -11.22 -18.99 -5.29
N THR A 183 -12.00 -19.53 -4.34
CA THR A 183 -11.56 -20.53 -3.34
C THR A 183 -10.97 -21.81 -3.96
N GLU A 184 -11.51 -22.27 -5.10
CA GLU A 184 -11.03 -23.47 -5.78
C GLU A 184 -9.61 -23.33 -6.37
N ARG A 185 -9.15 -22.07 -6.56
CA ARG A 185 -7.87 -21.76 -7.20
C ARG A 185 -6.92 -20.94 -6.31
N THR A 186 -7.33 -20.64 -5.09
CA THR A 186 -6.54 -19.82 -4.16
C THR A 186 -6.39 -20.53 -2.84
N GLU A 187 -5.16 -20.78 -2.44
CA GLU A 187 -4.80 -21.16 -1.09
C GLU A 187 -4.41 -19.91 -0.28
N VAL A 188 -4.68 -19.92 1.01
CA VAL A 188 -4.28 -18.85 1.94
C VAL A 188 -3.39 -19.47 2.99
N VAL A 189 -2.13 -19.03 3.06
CA VAL A 189 -1.10 -19.66 3.91
C VAL A 189 -0.49 -18.62 4.84
N GLY A 190 -0.59 -18.89 6.14
CA GLY A 190 0.08 -18.10 7.18
C GLY A 190 1.54 -18.50 7.34
N GLY A 191 2.46 -17.50 7.36
CA GLY A 191 3.88 -17.77 7.56
C GLY A 191 4.72 -16.52 7.71
N ASP A 192 6.04 -16.69 7.68
CA ASP A 192 7.03 -15.64 7.78
C ASP A 192 7.99 -15.73 6.58
N PHE A 193 7.92 -14.74 5.68
CA PHE A 193 8.77 -14.69 4.49
C PHE A 193 10.26 -14.53 4.80
N PHE A 194 10.62 -14.17 6.03
CA PHE A 194 11.99 -14.19 6.48
C PHE A 194 12.50 -15.60 6.82
N GLN A 195 11.61 -16.55 7.04
CA GLN A 195 11.97 -17.95 7.28
C GLN A 195 11.92 -18.77 5.98
N SER A 196 10.78 -18.80 5.34
CA SER A 196 10.57 -19.53 4.07
C SER A 196 9.31 -19.03 3.38
N VAL A 197 9.19 -19.37 2.09
CA VAL A 197 7.99 -19.10 1.29
C VAL A 197 7.55 -20.37 0.55
N PRO A 198 6.27 -20.51 0.17
CA PRO A 198 5.80 -21.63 -0.66
C PRO A 198 6.52 -21.70 -2.01
N SER A 199 6.65 -22.90 -2.56
CA SER A 199 7.24 -23.10 -3.91
C SER A 199 6.27 -22.64 -5.00
N ALA A 200 6.76 -21.90 -6.01
CA ALA A 200 5.95 -21.38 -7.10
C ALA A 200 6.73 -21.06 -8.37
N ASP A 201 5.98 -20.81 -9.45
CA ASP A 201 6.50 -20.35 -10.75
C ASP A 201 6.65 -18.82 -10.78
N LEU A 202 5.80 -18.09 -10.03
CA LEU A 202 5.77 -16.63 -9.98
C LEU A 202 5.65 -16.18 -8.53
N TYR A 203 6.52 -15.27 -8.12
CA TYR A 203 6.41 -14.54 -6.85
C TYR A 203 6.03 -13.10 -7.11
N LEU A 204 5.01 -12.61 -6.41
CA LEU A 204 4.56 -11.24 -6.44
C LEU A 204 4.97 -10.57 -5.12
N LEU A 205 5.67 -9.44 -5.19
CA LEU A 205 6.04 -8.62 -4.06
C LEU A 205 5.56 -7.19 -4.35
N LYS A 206 4.37 -6.83 -3.89
CA LYS A 206 3.79 -5.50 -4.12
C LYS A 206 3.85 -4.67 -2.86
N MET A 207 4.63 -3.60 -2.87
CA MET A 207 4.85 -2.72 -1.70
C MET A 207 5.34 -3.51 -0.48
N ILE A 208 6.37 -4.33 -0.69
CA ILE A 208 6.98 -5.18 0.34
C ILE A 208 8.43 -4.78 0.60
N LEU A 209 9.24 -4.65 -0.46
CA LEU A 209 10.66 -4.39 -0.28
C LEU A 209 10.94 -2.99 0.27
N HIS A 210 10.06 -2.04 0.00
CA HIS A 210 10.18 -0.68 0.51
C HIS A 210 10.03 -0.57 2.05
N ASP A 211 9.41 -1.56 2.70
CA ASP A 211 9.26 -1.58 4.16
C ASP A 211 10.53 -1.99 4.91
N TRP A 212 11.51 -2.57 4.20
CA TRP A 212 12.65 -3.25 4.81
C TRP A 212 13.99 -2.67 4.37
N ASP A 213 14.98 -2.77 5.28
CA ASP A 213 16.38 -2.51 4.95
C ASP A 213 16.93 -3.51 3.91
N ASP A 214 18.08 -3.20 3.32
CA ASP A 214 18.65 -3.99 2.24
C ASP A 214 18.98 -5.43 2.66
N GLU A 215 19.43 -5.65 3.89
CA GLU A 215 19.75 -7.00 4.40
C GLU A 215 18.50 -7.86 4.43
N ARG A 216 17.38 -7.32 4.92
CA ARG A 216 16.09 -7.98 4.98
C ARG A 216 15.50 -8.18 3.59
N CYS A 217 15.60 -7.20 2.70
CA CYS A 217 15.18 -7.35 1.31
C CYS A 217 15.90 -8.50 0.61
N VAL A 218 17.22 -8.56 0.75
CA VAL A 218 18.04 -9.66 0.18
C VAL A 218 17.63 -11.00 0.77
N LYS A 219 17.27 -11.06 2.06
CA LYS A 219 16.80 -12.31 2.69
C LYS A 219 15.47 -12.78 2.10
N ILE A 220 14.49 -11.88 1.94
CA ILE A 220 13.20 -12.19 1.28
C ILE A 220 13.43 -12.73 -0.13
N LEU A 221 14.21 -12.01 -0.94
CA LEU A 221 14.50 -12.37 -2.32
C LEU A 221 15.23 -13.72 -2.43
N LYS A 222 16.17 -14.02 -1.51
CA LYS A 222 16.84 -15.34 -1.43
C LYS A 222 15.87 -16.46 -1.11
N ASN A 223 14.92 -16.25 -0.21
CA ASN A 223 13.91 -17.25 0.12
C ASN A 223 12.99 -17.51 -1.07
N CYS A 224 12.54 -16.47 -1.78
CA CYS A 224 11.78 -16.63 -3.02
C CYS A 224 12.59 -17.39 -4.09
N ARG A 225 13.87 -17.01 -4.29
CA ARG A 225 14.74 -17.71 -5.24
C ARG A 225 14.95 -19.18 -4.89
N ALA A 226 15.13 -19.50 -3.61
CA ALA A 226 15.36 -20.88 -3.15
C ALA A 226 14.14 -21.79 -3.33
N ALA A 227 12.93 -21.23 -3.22
CA ALA A 227 11.67 -21.96 -3.39
C ALA A 227 11.13 -21.93 -4.84
N MET A 228 11.77 -21.15 -5.73
CA MET A 228 11.36 -20.95 -7.12
C MET A 228 11.54 -22.22 -7.94
N THR A 229 10.52 -22.58 -8.72
CA THR A 229 10.60 -23.68 -9.68
C THR A 229 11.54 -23.34 -10.84
N PRO A 230 12.09 -24.32 -11.56
CA PRO A 230 12.91 -24.05 -12.74
C PRO A 230 12.16 -23.20 -13.78
N GLY A 231 12.76 -22.10 -14.20
CA GLY A 231 12.13 -21.14 -15.12
C GLY A 231 11.17 -20.15 -14.48
N GLY A 232 11.01 -20.20 -13.16
CA GLY A 232 10.19 -19.24 -12.42
C GLY A 232 10.80 -17.85 -12.37
N ARG A 233 10.00 -16.88 -11.92
CA ARG A 233 10.41 -15.47 -11.83
C ARG A 233 9.82 -14.76 -10.61
N ILE A 234 10.40 -13.63 -10.30
CA ILE A 234 9.94 -12.70 -9.27
C ILE A 234 9.45 -11.43 -9.97
N THR A 235 8.34 -10.91 -9.51
CA THR A 235 7.74 -9.65 -9.94
C THR A 235 7.62 -8.74 -8.73
N VAL A 236 8.37 -7.66 -8.72
CA VAL A 236 8.32 -6.61 -7.68
C VAL A 236 7.49 -5.45 -8.21
N VAL A 237 6.53 -4.99 -7.45
CA VAL A 237 5.64 -3.87 -7.80
C VAL A 237 5.83 -2.76 -6.79
N GLU A 238 6.60 -1.74 -7.17
CA GLU A 238 7.04 -0.67 -6.28
C GLU A 238 7.07 0.68 -6.99
N MET A 239 7.14 1.75 -6.22
CA MET A 239 7.52 3.05 -6.76
C MET A 239 9.03 3.07 -6.97
N ILE A 240 9.46 3.74 -8.04
CA ILE A 240 10.89 3.84 -8.37
C ILE A 240 11.31 5.31 -8.22
N VAL A 241 12.34 5.55 -7.41
CA VAL A 241 12.94 6.89 -7.30
C VAL A 241 13.66 7.20 -8.60
N GLY A 242 13.27 8.31 -9.23
CA GLY A 242 13.90 8.82 -10.44
C GLY A 242 15.22 9.55 -10.19
N GLU A 243 15.69 10.23 -11.21
CA GLU A 243 16.91 11.05 -11.12
C GLU A 243 16.67 12.29 -10.23
N LEU A 244 17.75 12.86 -9.69
CA LEU A 244 17.66 14.03 -8.79
C LEU A 244 16.92 15.23 -9.43
N SER A 245 16.99 15.38 -10.76
CA SER A 245 16.28 16.42 -11.52
C SER A 245 14.78 16.16 -11.67
N ASP A 246 14.36 14.90 -11.56
CA ASP A 246 12.97 14.44 -11.59
C ASP A 246 12.80 13.18 -10.75
N PRO A 247 12.76 13.32 -9.40
CA PRO A 247 12.74 12.17 -8.50
C PRO A 247 11.37 11.45 -8.47
N GLY A 248 10.34 12.07 -9.01
CA GLY A 248 8.98 11.52 -9.02
C GLY A 248 8.32 11.47 -7.62
N PRO A 249 7.10 10.95 -7.54
CA PRO A 249 6.34 10.87 -6.29
C PRO A 249 6.96 9.89 -5.28
N ALA A 250 7.81 8.94 -5.71
CA ALA A 250 8.54 8.01 -4.86
C ALA A 250 9.36 8.75 -3.79
N ALA A 251 9.96 9.88 -4.11
CA ALA A 251 10.74 10.66 -3.16
C ALA A 251 9.93 11.21 -1.97
N LEU A 252 8.63 11.45 -2.14
CA LEU A 252 7.74 11.82 -1.04
C LEU A 252 7.34 10.61 -0.21
N MET A 253 7.10 9.48 -0.86
CA MET A 253 6.81 8.21 -0.18
C MET A 253 8.03 7.76 0.64
N ASP A 254 9.25 7.97 0.13
CA ASP A 254 10.50 7.69 0.85
C ASP A 254 10.61 8.43 2.19
N MET A 255 10.11 9.66 2.27
CA MET A 255 10.04 10.37 3.55
C MET A 255 9.07 9.70 4.54
N ASN A 256 7.99 9.10 4.04
CA ASN A 256 7.09 8.31 4.88
C ASN A 256 7.76 7.00 5.36
N MET A 257 8.54 6.34 4.51
CA MET A 257 9.35 5.18 4.90
C MET A 257 10.35 5.58 5.99
N LEU A 258 11.13 6.65 5.80
CA LEU A 258 12.08 7.16 6.80
C LEU A 258 11.41 7.51 8.13
N ALA A 259 10.16 7.97 8.12
CA ALA A 259 9.42 8.27 9.35
C ALA A 259 9.00 6.99 10.08
N ALA A 260 8.46 6.00 9.38
CA ALA A 260 7.67 4.92 9.97
C ALA A 260 8.38 3.55 10.01
N VAL A 261 9.19 3.21 9.00
CA VAL A 261 9.76 1.88 8.80
C VAL A 261 11.26 1.91 8.58
N PRO A 262 11.99 0.79 8.70
CA PRO A 262 13.43 0.75 8.44
C PRO A 262 13.80 0.75 6.95
N GLY A 263 12.82 0.68 6.06
CA GLY A 263 13.00 0.61 4.62
C GLY A 263 13.12 1.97 3.94
N GLN A 264 13.07 1.93 2.61
CA GLN A 264 13.17 3.11 1.74
C GLN A 264 12.59 2.83 0.37
N GLU A 265 12.16 3.87 -0.34
CA GLU A 265 11.94 3.78 -1.78
C GLU A 265 13.31 3.78 -2.49
N ARG A 266 13.41 3.04 -3.59
CA ARG A 266 14.70 2.77 -4.24
C ARG A 266 14.69 3.16 -5.71
N SER A 267 15.86 3.56 -6.20
CA SER A 267 16.15 3.67 -7.62
C SER A 267 16.30 2.29 -8.27
N LEU A 268 16.23 2.23 -9.61
CA LEU A 268 16.49 0.98 -10.34
C LEU A 268 17.87 0.38 -10.06
N THR A 269 18.88 1.23 -9.87
CA THR A 269 20.25 0.78 -9.56
C THR A 269 20.31 0.08 -8.20
N GLU A 270 19.57 0.58 -7.22
CA GLU A 270 19.49 -0.03 -5.88
C GLU A 270 18.71 -1.34 -5.93
N TYR A 271 17.60 -1.42 -6.71
CA TYR A 271 16.92 -2.70 -6.94
C TYR A 271 17.82 -3.72 -7.63
N ASP A 272 18.61 -3.32 -8.64
CA ASP A 272 19.59 -4.21 -9.30
C ASP A 272 20.64 -4.74 -8.30
N ALA A 273 21.08 -3.92 -7.36
CA ALA A 273 21.98 -4.33 -6.30
C ALA A 273 21.35 -5.38 -5.37
N LEU A 274 20.11 -5.18 -4.93
CA LEU A 274 19.38 -6.15 -4.10
C LEU A 274 19.19 -7.47 -4.83
N LEU A 275 18.75 -7.44 -6.09
CA LEU A 275 18.53 -8.61 -6.92
C LEU A 275 19.85 -9.39 -7.11
N SER A 276 20.93 -8.69 -7.45
CA SER A 276 22.26 -9.30 -7.62
C SER A 276 22.75 -9.97 -6.34
N ALA A 277 22.61 -9.32 -5.18
CA ALA A 277 22.96 -9.87 -3.88
C ALA A 277 22.15 -11.12 -3.50
N ALA A 278 20.93 -11.24 -4.06
CA ALA A 278 20.09 -12.42 -3.91
C ALA A 278 20.34 -13.50 -4.98
N GLY A 279 21.25 -13.29 -5.95
CA GLY A 279 21.51 -14.19 -7.06
C GLY A 279 20.41 -14.17 -8.13
N LEU A 280 19.79 -13.03 -8.29
CA LEU A 280 18.77 -12.74 -9.29
C LEU A 280 19.32 -11.68 -10.26
N ARG A 281 18.73 -11.60 -11.45
CA ARG A 281 18.97 -10.53 -12.41
C ARG A 281 17.65 -9.97 -12.92
N ARG A 282 17.57 -8.66 -13.06
CA ARG A 282 16.42 -7.99 -13.66
C ARG A 282 16.33 -8.33 -15.16
N THR A 283 15.12 -8.59 -15.64
CA THR A 283 14.83 -8.87 -17.05
C THR A 283 14.02 -7.76 -17.70
N ALA A 284 13.14 -7.10 -16.95
CA ALA A 284 12.30 -6.03 -17.47
C ALA A 284 11.96 -5.01 -16.39
N VAL A 285 11.58 -3.81 -16.83
CA VAL A 285 10.85 -2.80 -16.06
C VAL A 285 9.66 -2.36 -16.90
N LEU A 286 8.47 -2.57 -16.40
CA LEU A 286 7.23 -2.25 -17.08
C LEU A 286 6.56 -1.08 -16.34
N PRO A 287 6.45 0.10 -16.96
CA PRO A 287 5.71 1.20 -16.35
C PRO A 287 4.22 0.87 -16.31
N THR A 288 3.55 1.36 -15.28
CA THR A 288 2.08 1.34 -15.18
C THR A 288 1.51 2.73 -15.44
N SER A 289 0.19 2.87 -15.49
CA SER A 289 -0.48 4.18 -15.54
C SER A 289 -0.48 4.90 -14.19
N SER A 290 -0.04 4.23 -13.13
CA SER A 290 0.09 4.78 -11.78
C SER A 290 1.54 5.18 -11.45
N ALA A 291 1.80 5.52 -10.19
CA ALA A 291 3.14 5.82 -9.72
C ALA A 291 4.04 4.57 -9.54
N GLN A 292 3.48 3.37 -9.66
CA GLN A 292 4.21 2.12 -9.53
C GLN A 292 4.78 1.64 -10.86
N SER A 293 5.83 0.85 -10.77
CA SER A 293 6.40 0.09 -11.88
C SER A 293 6.49 -1.39 -11.50
N VAL A 294 6.47 -2.24 -12.50
CA VAL A 294 6.66 -3.68 -12.35
C VAL A 294 8.10 -4.03 -12.75
N ILE A 295 8.86 -4.59 -11.82
CA ILE A 295 10.23 -5.03 -12.03
C ILE A 295 10.22 -6.56 -12.08
N GLU A 296 10.62 -7.14 -13.20
CA GLU A 296 10.74 -8.59 -13.36
C GLU A 296 12.18 -9.06 -13.19
N ALA A 297 12.36 -10.18 -12.50
CA ALA A 297 13.67 -10.79 -12.25
C ALA A 297 13.59 -12.31 -12.30
N VAL A 298 14.69 -12.93 -12.75
CA VAL A 298 14.89 -14.39 -12.80
C VAL A 298 16.18 -14.76 -12.09
N ALA A 299 16.38 -16.05 -11.84
CA ALA A 299 17.67 -16.54 -11.35
C ALA A 299 18.80 -16.14 -12.31
N ALA A 300 19.94 -15.66 -11.73
CA ALA A 300 21.11 -15.24 -12.50
C ALA A 300 21.91 -16.43 -13.02
#